data_8e93b484704478646bd38f41651fe6ee
#
_entry.id   8e93b484704478646bd38f41651fe6ee
#
_cell.length_a   1.000
_cell.length_b   1.000
_cell.length_c   1.000
_cell.angle_alpha   90.00
_cell.angle_beta   90.00
_cell.angle_gamma   90.00
#
_symmetry.space_group_name_H-M   'P 1'
#
loop_
_entity.id
_entity.type
_entity.pdbx_description
1 polymer ?
#
loop_
_entity_poly.entity_id
_entity_poly.type
_entity_poly.pdbx_seq_one_letter_code
_entity_poly.pdbx_strand_id
1 'polypeptide(L)'
;MISNFKGGDPMASIDNQDLSVTKHHTLYDAIDPTSALKSSASGKVIFITGGSQGIGQATAVAFAKAGAKAVYITARSEQALKETQDLIRQTNPDTQCAYSTCDVTNTAQVEAAVSDCVDRFGGIDVADANAGYLDKWAKIGESDPKSWWYAWEAHIKGAYHVIRFSMPYLIESAKRWADKGSSGGHLILLSSIGAQLLFPTASDYQTSKHAINRLCEFVNVDHGQDGIKCFAIHPGGVATELARNMPEDHYSYLTDTPELAAGFIVWLASGKADWATGRFLSANWDVEELTSLKDEILRDDLLVNRLRVRADS
;
A
#
# COMPACT_ATOMS: atom_id res chain seq x y z
N MET A 1 -1.04 30.56 -25.26
CA MET A 1 -1.55 29.41 -26.06
C MET A 1 -1.65 28.23 -25.14
N ILE A 2 -2.85 27.93 -24.67
CA ILE A 2 -3.14 26.73 -23.87
C ILE A 2 -3.02 25.58 -24.88
N SER A 3 -1.95 24.78 -24.80
CA SER A 3 -1.79 23.61 -25.63
C SER A 3 -2.98 22.69 -25.39
N ASN A 4 -3.66 22.35 -26.47
CA ASN A 4 -4.73 21.39 -26.54
C ASN A 4 -4.41 20.15 -25.71
N PHE A 5 -4.98 20.04 -24.51
CA PHE A 5 -5.32 18.76 -23.93
C PHE A 5 -6.36 18.15 -24.89
N LYS A 6 -5.92 17.52 -25.96
CA LYS A 6 -6.75 16.62 -26.71
C LYS A 6 -7.16 15.57 -25.70
N GLY A 7 -8.45 15.44 -25.43
CA GLY A 7 -9.01 14.32 -24.68
C GLY A 7 -8.70 13.03 -25.42
N GLY A 8 -7.45 12.60 -25.30
CA GLY A 8 -7.01 11.25 -25.62
C GLY A 8 -7.48 10.36 -24.48
N ASP A 9 -7.74 9.11 -24.77
CA ASP A 9 -8.01 8.08 -23.78
C ASP A 9 -6.97 8.22 -22.65
N PRO A 10 -7.35 8.50 -21.41
CA PRO A 10 -6.41 8.56 -20.28
C PRO A 10 -5.59 7.27 -20.16
N MET A 11 -6.13 6.14 -20.63
CA MET A 11 -5.45 4.85 -20.67
C MET A 11 -4.38 4.77 -21.76
N ALA A 12 -4.50 5.51 -22.86
CA ALA A 12 -3.44 5.58 -23.88
C ALA A 12 -2.15 6.28 -23.37
N SER A 13 -2.20 6.95 -22.21
CA SER A 13 -1.02 7.48 -21.53
C SER A 13 -0.30 6.44 -20.67
N ILE A 14 -0.91 5.28 -20.40
CA ILE A 14 -0.34 4.22 -19.57
C ILE A 14 0.86 3.57 -20.25
N ASP A 15 0.85 3.40 -21.56
CA ASP A 15 1.92 2.74 -22.32
C ASP A 15 3.32 3.32 -22.08
N ASN A 16 3.39 4.58 -21.64
CA ASN A 16 4.65 5.25 -21.28
C ASN A 16 4.87 5.40 -19.75
N GLN A 17 3.95 4.87 -18.93
CA GLN A 17 3.97 5.00 -17.47
C GLN A 17 3.89 3.64 -16.77
N ASP A 18 4.03 2.56 -17.51
CA ASP A 18 4.01 1.19 -17.01
C ASP A 18 5.24 0.44 -17.50
N LEU A 19 5.72 -0.52 -16.68
CA LEU A 19 6.84 -1.37 -17.08
C LEU A 19 6.39 -2.39 -18.12
N SER A 20 7.27 -2.66 -19.09
CA SER A 20 7.08 -3.71 -20.10
C SER A 20 7.43 -5.08 -19.52
N VAL A 21 6.65 -5.51 -18.54
CA VAL A 21 6.74 -6.82 -17.88
C VAL A 21 5.39 -7.53 -17.93
N THR A 22 5.39 -8.84 -17.71
CA THR A 22 4.16 -9.63 -17.61
C THR A 22 3.23 -9.06 -16.53
N LYS A 23 1.92 -9.01 -16.84
CA LYS A 23 0.89 -8.53 -15.92
C LYS A 23 0.08 -9.68 -15.36
N HIS A 24 -0.09 -9.66 -14.04
CA HIS A 24 -0.97 -10.60 -13.34
C HIS A 24 -2.23 -9.89 -12.83
N HIS A 25 -3.34 -10.61 -12.83
CA HIS A 25 -4.65 -10.15 -12.32
C HIS A 25 -5.13 -10.97 -11.12
N THR A 26 -4.46 -12.06 -10.82
CA THR A 26 -4.73 -12.97 -9.71
C THR A 26 -3.44 -13.35 -9.00
N LEU A 27 -3.56 -13.88 -7.79
CA LEU A 27 -2.42 -14.45 -7.07
C LEU A 27 -1.68 -15.49 -7.94
N TYR A 28 -0.35 -15.44 -7.98
CA TYR A 28 0.50 -16.36 -8.73
C TYR A 28 1.67 -16.87 -7.86
N ASP A 29 2.34 -17.93 -8.31
CA ASP A 29 3.26 -18.72 -7.49
C ASP A 29 4.37 -17.91 -6.80
N ALA A 30 4.99 -16.95 -7.49
CA ALA A 30 6.12 -16.19 -6.94
C ALA A 30 5.77 -15.29 -5.74
N ILE A 31 4.48 -14.94 -5.60
CA ILE A 31 3.95 -14.12 -4.48
C ILE A 31 2.95 -14.88 -3.61
N ASP A 32 2.80 -16.18 -3.76
CA ASP A 32 1.85 -16.97 -2.98
C ASP A 32 2.38 -17.19 -1.54
N PRO A 33 1.65 -16.71 -0.51
CA PRO A 33 2.02 -16.85 0.89
C PRO A 33 1.98 -18.30 1.40
N THR A 34 1.40 -19.23 0.63
CA THR A 34 1.35 -20.66 0.99
C THR A 34 2.46 -21.50 0.35
N SER A 35 3.16 -20.96 -0.65
CA SER A 35 4.24 -21.63 -1.39
C SER A 35 5.54 -20.82 -1.36
N ALA A 36 5.78 -19.94 -2.34
CA ALA A 36 7.05 -19.19 -2.48
C ALA A 36 7.34 -18.22 -1.33
N LEU A 37 6.30 -17.75 -0.64
CA LEU A 37 6.41 -16.86 0.53
C LEU A 37 6.01 -17.56 1.84
N LYS A 38 5.90 -18.88 1.85
CA LYS A 38 5.63 -19.65 3.07
C LYS A 38 6.66 -19.32 4.14
N SER A 39 6.18 -19.00 5.34
CA SER A 39 7.00 -18.62 6.50
C SER A 39 7.81 -17.33 6.35
N SER A 40 7.62 -16.54 5.28
CA SER A 40 8.35 -15.28 5.06
C SER A 40 8.01 -14.19 6.09
N ALA A 41 6.86 -14.32 6.76
CA ALA A 41 6.44 -13.45 7.85
C ALA A 41 6.68 -14.06 9.25
N SER A 42 7.39 -15.19 9.34
CA SER A 42 7.60 -15.88 10.62
C SER A 42 8.26 -14.97 11.66
N GLY A 43 7.63 -14.88 12.84
CA GLY A 43 8.07 -14.03 13.94
C GLY A 43 7.77 -12.54 13.79
N LYS A 44 7.21 -12.09 12.66
CA LYS A 44 6.88 -10.67 12.41
C LYS A 44 5.52 -10.30 12.99
N VAL A 45 5.42 -9.06 13.44
CA VAL A 45 4.19 -8.37 13.89
C VAL A 45 3.77 -7.38 12.80
N ILE A 46 2.54 -7.49 12.35
CA ILE A 46 1.99 -6.72 11.23
C ILE A 46 0.90 -5.78 11.73
N PHE A 47 0.99 -4.51 11.41
CA PHE A 47 -0.03 -3.48 11.70
C PHE A 47 -0.68 -3.02 10.41
N ILE A 48 -2.01 -3.12 10.29
CA ILE A 48 -2.75 -2.81 9.05
C ILE A 48 -3.91 -1.87 9.36
N THR A 49 -3.98 -0.74 8.66
CA THR A 49 -5.17 0.13 8.69
C THR A 49 -6.13 -0.22 7.55
N GLY A 50 -7.45 -0.11 7.80
CA GLY A 50 -8.46 -0.55 6.83
C GLY A 50 -8.53 -2.07 6.67
N GLY A 51 -8.15 -2.83 7.71
CA GLY A 51 -8.05 -4.29 7.69
C GLY A 51 -9.38 -5.05 7.79
N SER A 52 -10.53 -4.37 7.71
CA SER A 52 -11.85 -4.98 7.91
C SER A 52 -12.50 -5.54 6.64
N GLN A 53 -12.00 -5.19 5.46
CA GLN A 53 -12.57 -5.62 4.17
C GLN A 53 -11.58 -5.43 3.02
N GLY A 54 -11.91 -5.96 1.84
CA GLY A 54 -11.18 -5.74 0.60
C GLY A 54 -9.70 -6.09 0.70
N ILE A 55 -8.83 -5.22 0.19
CA ILE A 55 -7.39 -5.44 0.13
C ILE A 55 -6.78 -5.61 1.54
N GLY A 56 -7.16 -4.77 2.50
CA GLY A 56 -6.62 -4.86 3.87
C GLY A 56 -6.98 -6.15 4.58
N GLN A 57 -8.20 -6.67 4.39
CA GLN A 57 -8.62 -7.98 4.91
C GLN A 57 -7.81 -9.10 4.25
N ALA A 58 -7.71 -9.08 2.91
CA ALA A 58 -6.93 -10.07 2.17
C ALA A 58 -5.45 -10.05 2.59
N THR A 59 -4.88 -8.87 2.80
CA THR A 59 -3.50 -8.68 3.30
C THR A 59 -3.32 -9.30 4.69
N ALA A 60 -4.26 -9.06 5.60
CA ALA A 60 -4.22 -9.62 6.95
C ALA A 60 -4.23 -11.16 6.93
N VAL A 61 -5.10 -11.75 6.09
CA VAL A 61 -5.18 -13.20 5.87
C VAL A 61 -3.91 -13.73 5.20
N ALA A 62 -3.34 -13.02 4.22
CA ALA A 62 -2.11 -13.42 3.53
C ALA A 62 -0.91 -13.46 4.49
N PHE A 63 -0.76 -12.48 5.39
CA PHE A 63 0.27 -12.52 6.42
C PHE A 63 0.10 -13.70 7.39
N ALA A 64 -1.13 -14.06 7.76
CA ALA A 64 -1.38 -15.26 8.55
C ALA A 64 -0.96 -16.54 7.80
N LYS A 65 -1.26 -16.66 6.49
CA LYS A 65 -0.78 -17.76 5.63
C LYS A 65 0.75 -17.81 5.56
N ALA A 66 1.40 -16.64 5.52
CA ALA A 66 2.87 -16.52 5.51
C ALA A 66 3.50 -16.74 6.90
N GLY A 67 2.73 -17.14 7.92
CA GLY A 67 3.22 -17.51 9.25
C GLY A 67 3.56 -16.32 10.17
N ALA A 68 2.89 -15.17 10.01
CA ALA A 68 3.09 -14.04 10.89
C ALA A 68 2.87 -14.42 12.37
N LYS A 69 3.72 -13.88 13.27
CA LYS A 69 3.53 -14.01 14.72
C LYS A 69 2.21 -13.39 15.17
N ALA A 70 1.95 -12.17 14.69
CA ALA A 70 0.73 -11.44 15.02
C ALA A 70 0.31 -10.48 13.90
N VAL A 71 -1.00 -10.29 13.78
CA VAL A 71 -1.60 -9.28 12.91
C VAL A 71 -2.52 -8.39 13.74
N TYR A 72 -2.27 -7.09 13.72
CA TYR A 72 -3.11 -6.07 14.34
C TYR A 72 -3.82 -5.29 13.24
N ILE A 73 -5.14 -5.28 13.27
CA ILE A 73 -5.96 -4.63 12.26
C ILE A 73 -6.79 -3.49 12.83
N THR A 74 -6.93 -2.41 12.08
CA THR A 74 -7.80 -1.30 12.47
C THR A 74 -8.78 -0.93 11.36
N ALA A 75 -9.97 -0.51 11.73
CA ALA A 75 -10.99 0.08 10.85
C ALA A 75 -12.09 0.74 11.70
N ARG A 76 -13.07 1.35 11.05
CA ARG A 76 -14.20 2.01 11.75
C ARG A 76 -15.28 1.04 12.22
N SER A 77 -15.45 -0.10 11.56
CA SER A 77 -16.49 -1.10 11.87
C SER A 77 -15.92 -2.21 12.75
N GLU A 78 -16.32 -2.26 14.00
CA GLU A 78 -15.93 -3.32 14.95
C GLU A 78 -16.39 -4.70 14.48
N GLN A 79 -17.63 -4.80 13.98
CA GLN A 79 -18.17 -6.06 13.50
C GLN A 79 -17.33 -6.65 12.36
N ALA A 80 -16.97 -5.84 11.36
CA ALA A 80 -16.16 -6.30 10.24
C ALA A 80 -14.70 -6.62 10.63
N LEU A 81 -14.16 -5.94 11.65
CA LEU A 81 -12.86 -6.29 12.22
C LEU A 81 -12.88 -7.65 12.91
N LYS A 82 -13.96 -7.96 13.64
CA LYS A 82 -14.16 -9.26 14.28
C LYS A 82 -14.26 -10.38 13.25
N GLU A 83 -15.00 -10.17 12.17
CA GLU A 83 -15.09 -11.13 11.07
C GLU A 83 -13.71 -11.41 10.44
N THR A 84 -12.90 -10.38 10.24
CA THR A 84 -11.51 -10.52 9.75
C THR A 84 -10.64 -11.27 10.76
N GLN A 85 -10.76 -10.98 12.06
CA GLN A 85 -10.04 -11.72 13.10
C GLN A 85 -10.40 -13.21 13.08
N ASP A 86 -11.68 -13.55 12.91
CA ASP A 86 -12.13 -14.94 12.84
C ASP A 86 -11.58 -15.65 11.57
N LEU A 87 -11.51 -14.94 10.42
CA LEU A 87 -10.86 -15.45 9.21
C LEU A 87 -9.37 -15.73 9.43
N ILE A 88 -8.65 -14.84 10.10
CA ILE A 88 -7.23 -15.04 10.43
C ILE A 88 -7.05 -16.29 11.29
N ARG A 89 -7.86 -16.45 12.34
CA ARG A 89 -7.81 -17.62 13.24
C ARG A 89 -8.13 -18.95 12.54
N GLN A 90 -9.08 -18.91 11.61
CA GLN A 90 -9.43 -20.08 10.79
C GLN A 90 -8.30 -20.43 9.80
N THR A 91 -7.60 -19.42 9.28
CA THR A 91 -6.52 -19.60 8.31
C THR A 91 -5.25 -20.13 8.96
N ASN A 92 -4.87 -19.57 10.10
CA ASN A 92 -3.70 -20.00 10.86
C ASN A 92 -3.93 -19.74 12.36
N PRO A 93 -4.27 -20.77 13.14
CA PRO A 93 -4.54 -20.64 14.57
C PRO A 93 -3.31 -20.21 15.40
N ASP A 94 -2.10 -20.37 14.87
CA ASP A 94 -0.86 -19.94 15.55
C ASP A 94 -0.59 -18.43 15.40
N THR A 95 -1.23 -17.77 14.43
CA THR A 95 -1.13 -16.32 14.25
C THR A 95 -2.03 -15.60 15.26
N GLN A 96 -1.44 -14.84 16.16
CA GLN A 96 -2.21 -14.00 17.07
C GLN A 96 -2.89 -12.86 16.28
N CYS A 97 -4.12 -12.51 16.64
CA CYS A 97 -4.82 -11.39 16.04
C CYS A 97 -5.54 -10.53 17.07
N ALA A 98 -5.30 -9.23 17.00
CA ALA A 98 -6.04 -8.23 17.76
C ALA A 98 -6.51 -7.10 16.82
N TYR A 99 -7.47 -6.31 17.30
CA TYR A 99 -7.98 -5.17 16.55
C TYR A 99 -8.42 -4.04 17.48
N SER A 100 -8.53 -2.84 16.91
CA SER A 100 -9.23 -1.71 17.52
C SER A 100 -10.03 -0.93 16.47
N THR A 101 -11.14 -0.33 16.91
CA THR A 101 -11.85 0.66 16.08
C THR A 101 -11.01 1.92 15.99
N CYS A 102 -10.76 2.40 14.77
CA CYS A 102 -9.90 3.54 14.51
C CYS A 102 -10.32 4.26 13.23
N ASP A 103 -10.51 5.58 13.35
CA ASP A 103 -10.52 6.48 12.21
C ASP A 103 -9.10 7.02 12.01
N VAL A 104 -8.49 6.75 10.86
CA VAL A 104 -7.11 7.16 10.56
C VAL A 104 -6.93 8.67 10.51
N THR A 105 -8.01 9.44 10.37
CA THR A 105 -7.98 10.91 10.41
C THR A 105 -7.87 11.45 11.84
N ASN A 106 -8.10 10.61 12.86
CA ASN A 106 -8.02 10.96 14.27
C ASN A 106 -6.66 10.56 14.85
N THR A 107 -5.84 11.55 15.16
CA THR A 107 -4.47 11.38 15.67
C THR A 107 -4.40 10.48 16.90
N ALA A 108 -5.26 10.76 17.91
CA ALA A 108 -5.23 10.02 19.18
C ALA A 108 -5.67 8.55 19.03
N GLN A 109 -6.59 8.26 18.08
CA GLN A 109 -7.01 6.88 17.84
C GLN A 109 -5.91 6.07 17.16
N VAL A 110 -5.16 6.65 16.20
CA VAL A 110 -4.05 5.95 15.56
C VAL A 110 -2.90 5.74 16.55
N GLU A 111 -2.55 6.75 17.33
CA GLU A 111 -1.55 6.61 18.39
C GLU A 111 -1.90 5.51 19.40
N ALA A 112 -3.14 5.49 19.87
CA ALA A 112 -3.62 4.45 20.79
C ALA A 112 -3.61 3.06 20.16
N ALA A 113 -3.99 2.93 18.88
CA ALA A 113 -3.97 1.64 18.17
C ALA A 113 -2.54 1.10 18.00
N VAL A 114 -1.59 1.96 17.66
CA VAL A 114 -0.17 1.59 17.56
C VAL A 114 0.36 1.17 18.94
N SER A 115 0.06 1.93 20.00
CA SER A 115 0.46 1.58 21.37
C SER A 115 -0.12 0.24 21.81
N ASP A 116 -1.41 -0.01 21.60
CA ASP A 116 -2.05 -1.29 21.95
C ASP A 116 -1.44 -2.48 21.17
N CYS A 117 -1.09 -2.27 19.88
CA CYS A 117 -0.37 -3.28 19.09
C CYS A 117 0.99 -3.63 19.72
N VAL A 118 1.74 -2.61 20.10
CA VAL A 118 3.08 -2.79 20.70
C VAL A 118 2.99 -3.43 22.09
N ASP A 119 2.06 -3.00 22.93
CA ASP A 119 1.85 -3.54 24.27
C ASP A 119 1.48 -5.03 24.23
N ARG A 120 0.67 -5.45 23.25
CA ARG A 120 0.25 -6.84 23.06
C ARG A 120 1.32 -7.73 22.45
N PHE A 121 2.03 -7.24 21.45
CA PHE A 121 2.86 -8.10 20.59
C PHE A 121 4.36 -7.82 20.67
N GLY A 122 4.74 -6.72 21.32
CA GLY A 122 6.14 -6.36 21.60
C GLY A 122 6.83 -5.56 20.49
N GLY A 123 6.10 -5.00 19.53
CA GLY A 123 6.65 -4.17 18.45
C GLY A 123 5.85 -4.24 17.17
N ILE A 124 6.38 -3.61 16.11
CA ILE A 124 5.82 -3.63 14.74
C ILE A 124 6.97 -3.88 13.78
N ASP A 125 6.84 -4.88 12.91
CA ASP A 125 7.82 -5.22 11.87
C ASP A 125 7.40 -4.72 10.49
N VAL A 126 6.08 -4.67 10.26
CA VAL A 126 5.47 -4.18 9.03
C VAL A 126 4.30 -3.29 9.39
N ALA A 127 4.24 -2.08 8.83
CA ALA A 127 3.08 -1.21 8.91
C ALA A 127 2.50 -1.00 7.51
N ASP A 128 1.20 -1.27 7.36
CA ASP A 128 0.45 -1.10 6.10
C ASP A 128 -0.59 0.02 6.26
N ALA A 129 -0.32 1.18 5.68
CA ALA A 129 -1.22 2.31 5.57
C ALA A 129 -2.19 2.09 4.39
N ASN A 130 -3.07 1.09 4.55
CA ASN A 130 -4.01 0.66 3.52
C ASN A 130 -5.34 1.43 3.55
N ALA A 131 -5.74 2.01 4.69
CA ALA A 131 -7.01 2.74 4.80
C ALA A 131 -7.13 3.84 3.74
N GLY A 132 -8.27 3.90 3.09
CA GLY A 132 -8.54 4.88 2.04
C GLY A 132 -10.00 5.33 2.01
N TYR A 133 -10.25 6.33 1.19
CA TYR A 133 -11.56 6.90 0.92
C TYR A 133 -11.68 7.26 -0.56
N LEU A 134 -12.84 7.11 -1.12
CA LEU A 134 -13.19 7.57 -2.45
C LEU A 134 -14.63 8.08 -2.40
N ASP A 135 -14.85 9.32 -2.82
CA ASP A 135 -16.17 9.86 -3.03
C ASP A 135 -16.61 9.73 -4.50
N LYS A 136 -17.83 10.12 -4.77
CA LYS A 136 -18.32 10.23 -6.15
C LYS A 136 -17.50 11.27 -6.91
N TRP A 137 -17.12 10.93 -8.10
CA TRP A 137 -16.30 11.78 -8.94
C TRP A 137 -17.06 13.03 -9.39
N ALA A 138 -16.44 14.19 -9.27
CA ALA A 138 -16.99 15.48 -9.67
C ALA A 138 -15.91 16.39 -10.26
N LYS A 139 -16.27 17.27 -11.19
CA LYS A 139 -15.33 18.30 -11.63
C LYS A 139 -14.89 19.14 -10.45
N ILE A 140 -13.63 19.59 -10.44
CA ILE A 140 -13.05 20.30 -9.29
C ILE A 140 -13.85 21.53 -8.86
N GLY A 141 -14.46 22.25 -9.82
CA GLY A 141 -15.33 23.42 -9.52
C GLY A 141 -16.74 23.05 -9.06
N GLU A 142 -17.13 21.78 -9.09
CA GLU A 142 -18.46 21.27 -8.74
C GLU A 142 -18.40 20.29 -7.54
N SER A 143 -17.18 19.96 -7.05
CA SER A 143 -16.97 19.03 -5.94
C SER A 143 -17.42 19.64 -4.61
N ASP A 144 -17.90 18.78 -3.68
CA ASP A 144 -18.14 19.20 -2.30
C ASP A 144 -16.82 19.44 -1.57
N PRO A 145 -16.56 20.66 -1.03
CA PRO A 145 -15.27 20.96 -0.40
C PRO A 145 -14.96 20.09 0.82
N LYS A 146 -15.96 19.62 1.56
CA LYS A 146 -15.75 18.78 2.76
C LYS A 146 -15.32 17.38 2.35
N SER A 147 -16.03 16.80 1.39
CA SER A 147 -15.73 15.47 0.88
C SER A 147 -14.40 15.43 0.13
N TRP A 148 -14.12 16.44 -0.69
CA TRP A 148 -12.85 16.60 -1.39
C TRP A 148 -11.67 16.63 -0.41
N TRP A 149 -11.78 17.41 0.68
CA TRP A 149 -10.75 17.52 1.69
C TRP A 149 -10.63 16.26 2.54
N TYR A 150 -11.76 15.57 2.82
CA TYR A 150 -11.74 14.33 3.58
C TYR A 150 -10.94 13.22 2.88
N ALA A 151 -10.92 13.18 1.53
CA ALA A 151 -10.06 12.26 0.79
C ALA A 151 -8.56 12.50 1.13
N TRP A 152 -8.14 13.76 1.24
CA TRP A 152 -6.79 14.11 1.68
C TRP A 152 -6.52 13.76 3.14
N GLU A 153 -7.48 14.00 4.01
CA GLU A 153 -7.34 13.60 5.42
C GLU A 153 -7.21 12.08 5.56
N ALA A 154 -8.03 11.31 4.86
CA ALA A 154 -7.96 9.85 4.91
C ALA A 154 -6.65 9.31 4.33
N HIS A 155 -6.21 9.82 3.18
CA HIS A 155 -5.03 9.32 2.48
C HIS A 155 -3.73 9.86 3.06
N ILE A 156 -3.59 11.18 3.14
CA ILE A 156 -2.30 11.81 3.49
C ILE A 156 -2.13 11.92 5.00
N LYS A 157 -3.10 12.51 5.71
CA LYS A 157 -3.03 12.63 7.16
C LYS A 157 -3.08 11.26 7.82
N GLY A 158 -3.94 10.34 7.32
CA GLY A 158 -4.02 8.96 7.82
C GLY A 158 -2.70 8.20 7.63
N ALA A 159 -2.11 8.22 6.44
CA ALA A 159 -0.81 7.60 6.20
C ALA A 159 0.29 8.25 7.06
N TYR A 160 0.30 9.58 7.18
CA TYR A 160 1.25 10.29 8.06
C TYR A 160 1.13 9.84 9.52
N HIS A 161 -0.08 9.66 10.04
CA HIS A 161 -0.26 9.15 11.41
C HIS A 161 0.34 7.74 11.56
N VAL A 162 0.08 6.83 10.61
CA VAL A 162 0.67 5.49 10.63
C VAL A 162 2.20 5.59 10.62
N ILE A 163 2.77 6.37 9.69
CA ILE A 163 4.23 6.60 9.61
C ILE A 163 4.75 7.13 10.95
N ARG A 164 4.17 8.21 11.44
CA ARG A 164 4.65 8.94 12.61
C ARG A 164 4.69 8.06 13.86
N PHE A 165 3.64 7.30 14.11
CA PHE A 165 3.51 6.54 15.35
C PHE A 165 4.17 5.15 15.27
N SER A 166 4.22 4.52 14.09
CA SER A 166 4.90 3.23 13.93
C SER A 166 6.42 3.36 13.74
N MET A 167 6.94 4.52 13.32
CA MET A 167 8.33 4.71 12.95
C MET A 167 9.35 4.27 14.01
N PRO A 168 9.22 4.61 15.32
CA PRO A 168 10.18 4.16 16.32
C PRO A 168 10.30 2.63 16.37
N TYR A 169 9.18 1.93 16.27
CA TYR A 169 9.13 0.45 16.35
C TYR A 169 9.61 -0.21 15.06
N LEU A 170 9.38 0.43 13.91
CA LEU A 170 9.92 -0.01 12.63
C LEU A 170 11.45 0.10 12.60
N ILE A 171 12.03 1.18 13.14
CA ILE A 171 13.50 1.35 13.28
C ILE A 171 14.07 0.27 14.19
N GLU A 172 13.45 -0.01 15.34
CA GLU A 172 13.86 -1.10 16.22
C GLU A 172 13.76 -2.47 15.52
N SER A 173 12.69 -2.66 14.74
CA SER A 173 12.52 -3.86 13.93
C SER A 173 13.61 -4.02 12.89
N ALA A 174 13.93 -2.96 12.12
CA ALA A 174 14.99 -2.99 11.12
C ALA A 174 16.33 -3.46 11.73
N LYS A 175 16.72 -2.90 12.89
CA LYS A 175 17.92 -3.30 13.63
C LYS A 175 17.85 -4.77 14.06
N ARG A 176 16.76 -5.16 14.74
CA ARG A 176 16.55 -6.50 15.27
C ARG A 176 16.61 -7.60 14.20
N TRP A 177 16.05 -7.34 13.00
CA TRP A 177 16.09 -8.32 11.93
C TRP A 177 17.40 -8.32 11.16
N ALA A 178 18.09 -7.17 11.02
CA ALA A 178 19.45 -7.10 10.46
C ALA A 178 20.43 -7.94 11.27
N ASP A 179 20.36 -7.91 12.61
CA ASP A 179 21.19 -8.73 13.51
C ASP A 179 20.97 -10.24 13.30
N LYS A 180 19.83 -10.63 12.74
CA LYS A 180 19.49 -12.03 12.39
C LYS A 180 19.78 -12.39 10.93
N GLY A 181 20.38 -11.47 10.15
CA GLY A 181 20.61 -11.65 8.71
C GLY A 181 19.33 -11.64 7.87
N SER A 182 18.28 -10.96 8.34
CA SER A 182 16.98 -10.84 7.69
C SER A 182 16.53 -9.38 7.61
N SER A 183 15.35 -9.11 7.11
CA SER A 183 14.82 -7.77 6.90
C SER A 183 13.55 -7.50 7.72
N GLY A 184 13.46 -6.28 8.27
CA GLY A 184 12.33 -5.73 8.99
C GLY A 184 12.23 -4.22 8.78
N GLY A 185 11.29 -3.57 9.46
CA GLY A 185 11.09 -2.13 9.30
C GLY A 185 10.44 -1.75 7.97
N HIS A 186 9.46 -2.56 7.52
CA HIS A 186 8.77 -2.33 6.26
C HIS A 186 7.54 -1.44 6.46
N LEU A 187 7.40 -0.47 5.58
CA LEU A 187 6.26 0.46 5.52
C LEU A 187 5.64 0.42 4.12
N ILE A 188 4.38 0.06 4.05
CA ILE A 188 3.61 -0.02 2.80
C ILE A 188 2.60 1.13 2.79
N LEU A 189 2.61 1.92 1.73
CA LEU A 189 1.66 3.02 1.51
C LEU A 189 0.78 2.69 0.31
N LEU A 190 -0.50 2.52 0.55
CA LEU A 190 -1.43 2.20 -0.53
C LEU A 190 -1.69 3.42 -1.41
N SER A 191 -1.00 3.45 -2.56
CA SER A 191 -1.17 4.41 -3.65
C SER A 191 -2.19 3.90 -4.67
N SER A 192 -2.03 4.23 -5.92
CA SER A 192 -2.87 3.82 -7.04
C SER A 192 -2.16 4.13 -8.36
N ILE A 193 -2.49 3.42 -9.44
CA ILE A 193 -2.15 3.86 -10.80
C ILE A 193 -2.73 5.24 -11.09
N GLY A 194 -3.89 5.57 -10.48
CA GLY A 194 -4.49 6.91 -10.53
C GLY A 194 -3.57 8.03 -10.06
N ALA A 195 -2.51 7.74 -9.31
CA ALA A 195 -1.46 8.71 -8.97
C ALA A 195 -0.68 9.21 -10.18
N GLN A 196 -0.65 8.44 -11.26
CA GLN A 196 0.08 8.73 -12.50
C GLN A 196 -0.85 9.15 -13.64
N LEU A 197 -2.15 8.86 -13.53
CA LEU A 197 -3.15 9.14 -14.55
C LEU A 197 -3.89 10.45 -14.27
N LEU A 198 -4.48 11.05 -15.29
CA LEU A 198 -5.30 12.26 -15.21
C LEU A 198 -6.71 11.97 -15.73
N PHE A 199 -7.48 11.22 -14.96
CA PHE A 199 -8.91 11.05 -15.25
C PHE A 199 -9.67 12.32 -14.87
N PRO A 200 -10.56 12.81 -15.74
CA PRO A 200 -11.49 13.89 -15.38
C PRO A 200 -12.28 13.52 -14.12
N THR A 201 -12.63 14.50 -13.32
CA THR A 201 -13.52 14.40 -12.15
C THR A 201 -12.96 13.67 -10.91
N ALA A 202 -11.74 13.13 -10.95
CA ALA A 202 -11.11 12.37 -9.88
C ALA A 202 -10.01 13.16 -9.14
N SER A 203 -10.13 14.49 -9.05
CA SER A 203 -9.03 15.36 -8.58
C SER A 203 -8.64 15.14 -7.13
N ASP A 204 -9.57 14.87 -6.22
CA ASP A 204 -9.37 14.61 -4.80
C ASP A 204 -8.55 13.33 -4.58
N TYR A 205 -8.97 12.26 -5.24
CA TYR A 205 -8.34 10.94 -5.14
C TYR A 205 -6.95 10.94 -5.80
N GLN A 206 -6.87 11.34 -7.07
CA GLN A 206 -5.64 11.21 -7.84
C GLN A 206 -4.52 12.11 -7.31
N THR A 207 -4.84 13.34 -6.91
CA THR A 207 -3.84 14.25 -6.32
C THR A 207 -3.35 13.74 -4.98
N SER A 208 -4.24 13.22 -4.12
CA SER A 208 -3.82 12.64 -2.84
C SER A 208 -2.97 11.37 -3.02
N LYS A 209 -3.29 10.50 -3.98
CA LYS A 209 -2.47 9.31 -4.28
C LYS A 209 -1.11 9.67 -4.89
N HIS A 210 -1.03 10.75 -5.69
CA HIS A 210 0.25 11.28 -6.15
C HIS A 210 1.11 11.80 -4.97
N ALA A 211 0.48 12.46 -4.00
CA ALA A 211 1.16 12.91 -2.77
C ALA A 211 1.66 11.73 -1.91
N ILE A 212 0.98 10.59 -1.89
CA ILE A 212 1.46 9.35 -1.24
C ILE A 212 2.80 8.89 -1.84
N ASN A 213 2.96 8.94 -3.16
CA ASN A 213 4.21 8.57 -3.80
C ASN A 213 5.36 9.48 -3.33
N ARG A 214 5.12 10.79 -3.25
CA ARG A 214 6.13 11.72 -2.73
C ARG A 214 6.40 11.52 -1.24
N LEU A 215 5.39 11.19 -0.44
CA LEU A 215 5.57 10.87 0.97
C LEU A 215 6.46 9.63 1.17
N CYS A 216 6.29 8.60 0.32
CA CYS A 216 7.16 7.44 0.30
C CYS A 216 8.63 7.80 0.05
N GLU A 217 8.91 8.69 -0.92
CA GLU A 217 10.27 9.17 -1.19
C GLU A 217 10.86 9.91 0.02
N PHE A 218 10.07 10.74 0.72
CA PHE A 218 10.51 11.45 1.94
C PHE A 218 10.83 10.49 3.08
N VAL A 219 10.02 9.46 3.31
CA VAL A 219 10.33 8.42 4.31
C VAL A 219 11.69 7.78 4.00
N ASN A 220 11.96 7.48 2.73
CA ASN A 220 13.25 6.88 2.35
C ASN A 220 14.43 7.85 2.53
N VAL A 221 14.24 9.16 2.27
CA VAL A 221 15.27 10.19 2.49
C VAL A 221 15.56 10.36 3.98
N ASP A 222 14.51 10.43 4.81
CA ASP A 222 14.64 10.72 6.24
C ASP A 222 15.11 9.49 7.04
N HIS A 223 14.65 8.29 6.68
CA HIS A 223 14.79 7.07 7.48
C HIS A 223 15.43 5.88 6.75
N GLY A 224 15.86 6.02 5.51
CA GLY A 224 16.56 4.95 4.79
C GLY A 224 17.84 4.50 5.50
N GLN A 225 18.57 5.44 6.12
CA GLN A 225 19.78 5.12 6.91
C GLN A 225 19.46 4.43 8.25
N ASP A 226 18.22 4.55 8.74
CA ASP A 226 17.74 3.80 9.90
C ASP A 226 17.33 2.37 9.54
N GLY A 227 17.44 1.98 8.25
CA GLY A 227 17.11 0.66 7.74
C GLY A 227 15.65 0.50 7.29
N ILE A 228 14.85 1.58 7.30
CA ILE A 228 13.45 1.54 6.88
C ILE A 228 13.33 1.27 5.39
N LYS A 229 12.37 0.41 5.03
CA LYS A 229 11.97 0.08 3.67
C LYS A 229 10.56 0.57 3.43
N CYS A 230 10.40 1.61 2.61
CA CYS A 230 9.10 2.21 2.31
C CYS A 230 8.73 2.02 0.84
N PHE A 231 7.49 1.61 0.58
CA PHE A 231 6.98 1.38 -0.77
C PHE A 231 5.63 2.06 -0.94
N ALA A 232 5.45 2.78 -2.06
CA ALA A 232 4.14 3.23 -2.51
C ALA A 232 3.63 2.25 -3.56
N ILE A 233 2.43 1.68 -3.40
CA ILE A 233 1.98 0.60 -4.28
C ILE A 233 0.65 0.92 -4.98
N HIS A 234 0.56 0.51 -6.25
CA HIS A 234 -0.72 0.27 -6.90
C HIS A 234 -1.14 -1.17 -6.60
N PRO A 235 -2.30 -1.38 -5.96
CA PRO A 235 -2.73 -2.72 -5.56
C PRO A 235 -3.42 -3.52 -6.67
N GLY A 236 -3.56 -2.95 -7.88
CA GLY A 236 -4.42 -3.44 -8.94
C GLY A 236 -5.79 -2.77 -8.94
N GLY A 237 -6.57 -3.04 -9.97
CA GLY A 237 -7.97 -2.65 -10.11
C GLY A 237 -8.87 -3.65 -9.39
N VAL A 238 -9.07 -3.51 -8.09
CA VAL A 238 -9.82 -4.45 -7.25
C VAL A 238 -11.25 -3.95 -7.02
N ALA A 239 -12.25 -4.80 -7.28
CA ALA A 239 -13.67 -4.50 -7.08
C ALA A 239 -14.03 -4.46 -5.58
N THR A 240 -13.54 -3.45 -4.87
CA THR A 240 -13.83 -3.20 -3.45
C THR A 240 -15.08 -2.36 -3.26
N GLU A 241 -15.63 -2.29 -2.04
CA GLU A 241 -16.72 -1.37 -1.69
C GLU A 241 -16.35 0.10 -1.98
N LEU A 242 -15.08 0.47 -1.75
CA LEU A 242 -14.56 1.80 -2.08
C LEU A 242 -14.66 2.08 -3.59
N ALA A 243 -14.32 1.12 -4.43
CA ALA A 243 -14.33 1.27 -5.88
C ALA A 243 -15.73 1.46 -6.48
N ARG A 244 -16.81 1.11 -5.77
CA ARG A 244 -18.20 1.36 -6.19
C ARG A 244 -18.58 2.84 -6.31
N ASN A 245 -17.77 3.73 -5.75
CA ASN A 245 -17.95 5.18 -5.92
C ASN A 245 -17.36 5.72 -7.24
N MET A 246 -16.64 4.89 -7.99
CA MET A 246 -16.21 5.24 -9.35
C MET A 246 -17.41 5.27 -10.32
N PRO A 247 -17.34 6.05 -11.41
CA PRO A 247 -18.31 5.94 -12.51
C PRO A 247 -18.37 4.51 -13.06
N GLU A 248 -19.57 4.05 -13.42
CA GLU A 248 -19.80 2.65 -13.84
C GLU A 248 -19.02 2.26 -15.11
N ASP A 249 -18.77 3.21 -16.01
CA ASP A 249 -17.96 3.00 -17.21
C ASP A 249 -16.48 2.67 -16.91
N HIS A 250 -16.03 2.90 -15.65
CA HIS A 250 -14.69 2.54 -15.17
C HIS A 250 -14.64 1.16 -14.50
N TYR A 251 -15.76 0.48 -14.29
CA TYR A 251 -15.78 -0.83 -13.63
C TYR A 251 -15.09 -1.92 -14.46
N SER A 252 -14.96 -1.74 -15.77
CA SER A 252 -14.21 -2.64 -16.64
C SER A 252 -12.70 -2.72 -16.30
N TYR A 253 -12.17 -1.75 -15.54
CA TYR A 253 -10.78 -1.76 -15.05
C TYR A 253 -10.62 -2.53 -13.72
N LEU A 254 -11.72 -2.95 -13.10
CA LEU A 254 -11.70 -3.67 -11.81
C LEU A 254 -11.61 -5.19 -12.06
N THR A 255 -10.49 -5.63 -12.59
CA THR A 255 -10.27 -7.03 -13.03
C THR A 255 -9.41 -7.85 -12.08
N ASP A 256 -8.83 -7.20 -11.06
CA ASP A 256 -7.84 -7.84 -10.20
C ASP A 256 -8.46 -8.38 -8.91
N THR A 257 -7.88 -9.46 -8.40
CA THR A 257 -8.29 -10.03 -7.11
C THR A 257 -7.58 -9.36 -5.94
N PRO A 258 -8.21 -9.23 -4.77
CA PRO A 258 -7.55 -8.70 -3.58
C PRO A 258 -6.36 -9.54 -3.12
N GLU A 259 -6.34 -10.84 -3.44
CA GLU A 259 -5.23 -11.76 -3.13
C GLU A 259 -3.96 -11.43 -3.92
N LEU A 260 -4.07 -10.86 -5.13
CA LEU A 260 -2.92 -10.37 -5.88
C LEU A 260 -2.19 -9.27 -5.09
N ALA A 261 -2.92 -8.23 -4.67
CA ALA A 261 -2.38 -7.15 -3.85
C ALA A 261 -1.79 -7.67 -2.54
N ALA A 262 -2.51 -8.57 -1.86
CA ALA A 262 -2.09 -9.16 -0.59
C ALA A 262 -0.79 -9.96 -0.71
N GLY A 263 -0.68 -10.82 -1.72
CA GLY A 263 0.54 -11.59 -2.00
C GLY A 263 1.73 -10.68 -2.32
N PHE A 264 1.50 -9.63 -3.12
CA PHE A 264 2.51 -8.64 -3.44
C PHE A 264 3.01 -7.87 -2.19
N ILE A 265 2.11 -7.49 -1.27
CA ILE A 265 2.46 -6.84 0.00
C ILE A 265 3.30 -7.78 0.87
N VAL A 266 2.96 -9.07 0.94
CA VAL A 266 3.77 -10.08 1.65
C VAL A 266 5.15 -10.23 1.00
N TRP A 267 5.24 -10.20 -0.34
CA TRP A 267 6.51 -10.25 -1.07
C TRP A 267 7.40 -9.04 -0.74
N LEU A 268 6.84 -7.83 -0.70
CA LEU A 268 7.57 -6.62 -0.27
C LEU A 268 8.10 -6.78 1.15
N ALA A 269 7.25 -7.22 2.08
CA ALA A 269 7.61 -7.40 3.50
C ALA A 269 8.55 -8.60 3.75
N SER A 270 8.78 -9.46 2.77
CA SER A 270 9.73 -10.57 2.86
C SER A 270 11.21 -10.12 2.78
N GLY A 271 11.46 -8.87 2.34
CA GLY A 271 12.80 -8.33 2.10
C GLY A 271 13.32 -8.53 0.68
N LYS A 272 12.62 -9.32 -0.17
CA LYS A 272 13.03 -9.56 -1.56
C LYS A 272 13.04 -8.29 -2.42
N ALA A 273 12.25 -7.28 -2.04
CA ALA A 273 12.10 -6.00 -2.72
C ALA A 273 12.88 -4.84 -2.08
N ASP A 274 13.67 -5.04 -1.05
CA ASP A 274 14.32 -3.96 -0.27
C ASP A 274 15.13 -2.99 -1.12
N TRP A 275 15.67 -3.46 -2.25
CA TRP A 275 16.37 -2.66 -3.24
C TRP A 275 15.50 -1.55 -3.86
N ALA A 276 14.16 -1.75 -3.90
CA ALA A 276 13.21 -0.82 -4.51
C ALA A 276 12.60 0.18 -3.50
N THR A 277 13.18 0.30 -2.28
CA THR A 277 12.70 1.27 -1.28
C THR A 277 12.63 2.70 -1.82
N GLY A 278 11.61 3.45 -1.43
CA GLY A 278 11.35 4.82 -1.89
C GLY A 278 10.67 4.92 -3.25
N ARG A 279 10.20 3.82 -3.84
CA ARG A 279 9.64 3.77 -5.21
C ARG A 279 8.16 3.41 -5.22
N PHE A 280 7.52 3.78 -6.32
CA PHE A 280 6.19 3.31 -6.70
C PHE A 280 6.30 1.97 -7.40
N LEU A 281 5.48 1.01 -6.98
CA LEU A 281 5.44 -0.34 -7.56
C LEU A 281 3.97 -0.75 -7.84
N SER A 282 3.76 -1.64 -8.81
CA SER A 282 2.43 -2.19 -9.10
C SER A 282 2.37 -3.67 -8.75
N ALA A 283 1.30 -4.06 -8.06
CA ALA A 283 1.02 -5.46 -7.75
C ALA A 283 0.75 -6.32 -9.01
N ASN A 284 0.39 -5.67 -10.12
CA ASN A 284 0.20 -6.36 -11.39
C ASN A 284 1.50 -6.81 -12.06
N TRP A 285 2.65 -6.25 -11.70
CA TRP A 285 3.93 -6.59 -12.33
C TRP A 285 4.43 -7.95 -11.84
N ASP A 286 4.94 -8.76 -12.78
CA ASP A 286 5.65 -9.97 -12.41
C ASP A 286 6.90 -9.63 -11.59
N VAL A 287 7.03 -10.22 -10.40
CA VAL A 287 8.09 -9.83 -9.45
C VAL A 287 9.47 -10.37 -9.84
N GLU A 288 9.55 -11.43 -10.64
CA GLU A 288 10.81 -11.98 -11.13
C GLU A 288 11.34 -11.12 -12.28
N GLU A 289 10.47 -10.73 -13.22
CA GLU A 289 10.81 -9.80 -14.29
C GLU A 289 11.14 -8.41 -13.72
N LEU A 290 10.36 -7.89 -12.77
CA LEU A 290 10.67 -6.65 -12.06
C LEU A 290 12.05 -6.70 -11.40
N THR A 291 12.37 -7.82 -10.74
CA THR A 291 13.67 -7.99 -10.09
C THR A 291 14.82 -8.05 -11.10
N SER A 292 14.59 -8.60 -12.30
CA SER A 292 15.58 -8.63 -13.37
C SER A 292 15.96 -7.23 -13.89
N LEU A 293 15.05 -6.26 -13.76
CA LEU A 293 15.26 -4.86 -14.14
C LEU A 293 15.90 -4.00 -13.01
N LYS A 294 16.23 -4.60 -11.87
CA LYS A 294 16.74 -3.89 -10.67
C LYS A 294 17.88 -2.92 -11.00
N ASP A 295 18.89 -3.39 -11.70
CA ASP A 295 20.10 -2.57 -11.95
C ASP A 295 19.78 -1.38 -12.88
N GLU A 296 18.90 -1.55 -13.85
CA GLU A 296 18.40 -0.49 -14.71
C GLU A 296 17.58 0.53 -13.91
N ILE A 297 16.62 0.05 -13.10
CA ILE A 297 15.75 0.89 -12.26
C ILE A 297 16.58 1.76 -11.31
N LEU A 298 17.62 1.19 -10.69
CA LEU A 298 18.47 1.91 -9.76
C LEU A 298 19.40 2.90 -10.46
N ARG A 299 20.01 2.49 -11.58
CA ARG A 299 20.94 3.35 -12.37
C ARG A 299 20.24 4.58 -12.93
N ASP A 300 19.03 4.40 -13.45
CA ASP A 300 18.31 5.44 -14.19
C ASP A 300 17.26 6.17 -13.30
N ASP A 301 17.26 5.89 -11.97
CA ASP A 301 16.32 6.41 -10.96
C ASP A 301 14.86 6.32 -11.41
N LEU A 302 14.45 5.14 -11.90
CA LEU A 302 13.09 4.89 -12.38
C LEU A 302 12.10 4.65 -11.22
N LEU A 303 10.81 4.63 -11.55
CA LEU A 303 9.69 4.38 -10.63
C LEU A 303 9.53 5.44 -9.53
N VAL A 304 9.94 6.66 -9.81
CA VAL A 304 9.82 7.84 -8.95
C VAL A 304 9.22 9.02 -9.74
N ASN A 305 8.59 9.95 -9.04
CA ASN A 305 8.00 11.12 -9.69
C ASN A 305 9.06 12.20 -9.94
N ARG A 306 9.31 12.52 -11.21
CA ARG A 306 10.26 13.56 -11.62
C ARG A 306 9.66 14.45 -12.71
N LEU A 307 10.02 15.72 -12.68
CA LEU A 307 9.73 16.64 -13.78
C LEU A 307 10.51 16.18 -15.03
N ARG A 308 9.81 15.98 -16.15
CA ARG A 308 10.45 15.71 -17.44
C ARG A 308 10.83 17.01 -18.10
N VAL A 309 12.09 17.19 -18.40
CA VAL A 309 12.62 18.27 -19.22
C VAL A 309 13.33 17.65 -20.44
N ARG A 310 13.37 18.34 -21.57
CA ARG A 310 14.28 17.95 -22.65
C ARG A 310 15.69 18.27 -22.16
N ALA A 311 16.59 17.30 -22.16
CA ALA A 311 18.01 17.59 -22.09
C ALA A 311 18.35 18.37 -23.38
N ASP A 312 18.99 19.51 -23.25
CA ASP A 312 19.54 20.22 -24.39
C ASP A 312 20.56 19.27 -25.06
N SER A 313 20.35 19.01 -26.35
CA SER A 313 21.19 18.15 -27.20
C SER A 313 22.56 18.76 -27.44
#